data_055365b59b7901bad34c5c50c3f65f48
#
_entry.id   055365b59b7901bad34c5c50c3f65f48
#
_cell.length_a   1.000
_cell.length_b   1.000
_cell.length_c   1.000
_cell.angle_alpha   90.00
_cell.angle_beta   90.00
_cell.angle_gamma   90.00
#
_symmetry.space_group_name_H-M   'P 1'
#
loop_
_entity.id
_entity.type
_entity.pdbx_description
1 polymer ?
#
loop_
_entity_poly.entity_id
_entity_poly.type
_entity_poly.pdbx_seq_one_letter_code
_entity_poly.pdbx_strand_id
1 'polypeptide(L)'
;MELLDKLAILSDAAKYDAACTSSGVRRGFRPGMIGNTSSSIAGCCHSFSADGRCITLLKVLLSNACVYDCKYCVNRRSNDTRRAAFTPRELAELTIGFFRRNYIEGLFLSSGVLRDPDYTMEQMIRALRILREEYRFNGYIHAKAIPGAAPELVHQLGLLADRLSVNIELPSQQGLQALAPDKTREAILRPMGLIRDGAAQSKAELVKYRHAPVFAPAGQSTQLIVGATDDSDRHILHLTESLYRKYRLKRVFYSAYVPVVENSLLPSLDTKPPLLREHRLYQACLLYTSDAA
;
A
#
# COMPACT_ATOMS: atom_id res chain seq x y z
N MET A 1 9.56 24.07 2.18
CA MET A 1 8.94 23.44 1.01
C MET A 1 7.43 23.62 1.15
N GLU A 2 6.81 24.16 0.15
CA GLU A 2 5.36 24.38 0.13
C GLU A 2 4.58 23.06 0.14
N LEU A 3 3.34 23.07 0.66
CA LEU A 3 2.51 21.88 0.81
C LEU A 3 2.23 21.19 -0.55
N LEU A 4 2.00 21.96 -1.60
CA LEU A 4 1.77 21.42 -2.94
C LEU A 4 3.01 20.77 -3.56
N ASP A 5 4.21 21.28 -3.26
CA ASP A 5 5.46 20.65 -3.68
C ASP A 5 5.65 19.31 -2.99
N LYS A 6 5.36 19.22 -1.68
CA LYS A 6 5.38 17.97 -0.95
C LYS A 6 4.40 16.96 -1.55
N LEU A 7 3.18 17.41 -1.87
CA LEU A 7 2.16 16.57 -2.48
C LEU A 7 2.65 16.00 -3.82
N ALA A 8 3.21 16.83 -4.69
CA ALA A 8 3.72 16.38 -5.97
C ALA A 8 4.79 15.29 -5.84
N ILE A 9 5.76 15.47 -4.92
CA ILE A 9 6.82 14.51 -4.65
C ILE A 9 6.27 13.20 -4.05
N LEU A 10 5.43 13.31 -3.02
CA LEU A 10 4.99 12.15 -2.22
C LEU A 10 3.89 11.34 -2.90
N SER A 11 3.12 11.95 -3.79
CA SER A 11 2.16 11.21 -4.62
C SER A 11 2.84 10.52 -5.81
N ASP A 12 3.83 11.16 -6.44
CA ASP A 12 4.62 10.51 -7.48
C ASP A 12 5.40 9.31 -6.91
N ALA A 13 6.00 9.46 -5.74
CA ALA A 13 6.66 8.37 -5.03
C ALA A 13 5.72 7.20 -4.68
N ALA A 14 4.43 7.45 -4.49
CA ALA A 14 3.42 6.43 -4.19
C ALA A 14 2.94 5.64 -5.42
N LYS A 15 3.27 6.02 -6.65
CA LYS A 15 2.76 5.38 -7.88
C LYS A 15 3.10 3.90 -8.01
N TYR A 16 4.21 3.47 -7.41
CA TYR A 16 4.67 2.06 -7.43
C TYR A 16 3.93 1.17 -6.42
N ASP A 17 3.14 1.75 -5.52
CA ASP A 17 2.28 0.99 -4.62
C ASP A 17 1.05 0.48 -5.37
N ALA A 18 0.94 -0.83 -5.60
CA ALA A 18 -0.24 -1.42 -6.21
C ALA A 18 -1.38 -1.45 -5.18
N ALA A 19 -2.34 -0.58 -5.34
CA ALA A 19 -3.57 -0.59 -4.56
C ALA A 19 -4.79 -0.30 -5.42
N CYS A 20 -4.58 -0.20 -6.73
CA CYS A 20 -5.59 0.25 -7.66
C CYS A 20 -5.58 -0.60 -8.91
N THR A 21 -6.74 -1.09 -9.27
CA THR A 21 -7.03 -1.43 -10.65
C THR A 21 -7.11 -0.12 -11.42
N SER A 22 -6.01 0.36 -11.99
CA SER A 22 -6.06 1.49 -12.92
C SER A 22 -6.88 1.07 -14.13
N SER A 23 -7.76 1.94 -14.60
CA SER A 23 -8.57 1.69 -15.80
C SER A 23 -7.74 1.57 -17.09
N GLY A 24 -6.41 1.68 -17.01
CA GLY A 24 -5.51 1.59 -18.14
C GLY A 24 -5.64 2.71 -19.19
N VAL A 25 -6.59 3.61 -19.05
CA VAL A 25 -6.84 4.70 -19.99
C VAL A 25 -6.01 5.91 -19.61
N ARG A 26 -4.97 6.19 -20.43
CA ARG A 26 -4.22 7.45 -20.36
C ARG A 26 -4.78 8.42 -21.40
N ARG A 27 -5.46 9.47 -20.93
CA ARG A 27 -5.83 10.62 -21.76
C ARG A 27 -4.95 11.79 -21.37
N GLY A 28 -4.07 12.24 -22.28
CA GLY A 28 -3.26 13.44 -22.11
C GLY A 28 -4.11 14.71 -22.16
N PHE A 29 -3.63 15.79 -21.55
CA PHE A 29 -4.21 17.12 -21.67
C PHE A 29 -4.26 17.53 -23.16
N ARG A 30 -5.42 18.00 -23.62
CA ARG A 30 -5.59 18.64 -24.94
C ARG A 30 -6.23 20.00 -24.74
N PRO A 31 -5.60 21.09 -25.17
CA PRO A 31 -6.18 22.42 -25.08
C PRO A 31 -7.55 22.47 -25.76
N GLY A 32 -8.52 23.10 -25.12
CA GLY A 32 -9.89 23.27 -25.64
C GLY A 32 -10.84 22.10 -25.42
N MET A 33 -10.42 21.01 -24.80
CA MET A 33 -11.32 19.91 -24.42
C MET A 33 -11.75 19.98 -22.95
N ILE A 34 -13.05 19.85 -22.70
CA ILE A 34 -13.63 19.71 -21.36
C ILE A 34 -13.57 18.21 -21.00
N GLY A 35 -12.89 17.86 -19.92
CA GLY A 35 -12.81 16.51 -19.43
C GLY A 35 -11.81 16.38 -18.30
N ASN A 36 -11.98 15.36 -17.48
CA ASN A 36 -11.09 15.11 -16.36
C ASN A 36 -9.73 14.62 -16.86
N THR A 37 -8.73 15.50 -16.86
CA THR A 37 -7.32 15.15 -17.07
C THR A 37 -6.69 14.59 -15.79
N SER A 38 -7.51 14.17 -14.84
CA SER A 38 -7.13 13.79 -13.48
C SER A 38 -6.14 12.63 -13.36
N SER A 39 -5.81 11.97 -14.46
CA SER A 39 -4.61 11.10 -14.49
C SER A 39 -3.31 11.87 -14.28
N SER A 40 -3.33 13.21 -14.38
CA SER A 40 -2.17 14.08 -14.15
C SER A 40 -2.18 14.76 -12.77
N ILE A 41 -3.30 14.75 -12.05
CA ILE A 41 -3.27 15.13 -10.64
C ILE A 41 -2.69 13.91 -9.91
N ALA A 42 -1.39 13.98 -9.70
CA ALA A 42 -0.67 13.00 -8.93
C ALA A 42 -1.42 12.70 -7.62
N GLY A 43 -1.55 11.43 -7.27
CA GLY A 43 -2.01 11.01 -5.96
C GLY A 43 -3.44 10.53 -5.85
N CYS A 44 -4.25 10.47 -6.91
CA CYS A 44 -5.57 9.83 -6.82
C CYS A 44 -5.54 8.41 -7.36
N CYS A 45 -6.08 7.47 -6.60
CA CYS A 45 -6.28 6.10 -7.00
C CYS A 45 -7.73 5.66 -6.77
N HIS A 46 -8.12 4.56 -7.40
CA HIS A 46 -9.45 4.01 -7.28
C HIS A 46 -9.44 2.68 -6.52
N SER A 47 -10.41 2.46 -5.66
CA SER A 47 -10.68 1.20 -5.01
C SER A 47 -12.15 0.87 -5.15
N PHE A 48 -12.52 -0.39 -4.90
CA PHE A 48 -13.94 -0.79 -4.93
C PHE A 48 -14.40 -1.06 -3.50
N SER A 49 -15.55 -0.48 -3.14
CA SER A 49 -16.27 -0.80 -1.91
C SER A 49 -16.95 -2.17 -2.02
N ALA A 50 -17.45 -2.69 -0.91
CA ALA A 50 -18.11 -4.00 -0.87
C ALA A 50 -19.38 -4.09 -1.74
N ASP A 51 -20.02 -2.96 -2.01
CA ASP A 51 -21.18 -2.83 -2.89
C ASP A 51 -20.82 -2.59 -4.37
N GLY A 52 -19.53 -2.72 -4.73
CA GLY A 52 -19.03 -2.58 -6.10
C GLY A 52 -18.84 -1.15 -6.58
N ARG A 53 -19.12 -0.12 -5.76
CA ARG A 53 -18.86 1.27 -6.14
C ARG A 53 -17.36 1.55 -6.21
N CYS A 54 -16.96 2.31 -7.23
CA CYS A 54 -15.61 2.82 -7.35
C CYS A 54 -15.44 4.03 -6.42
N ILE A 55 -14.50 3.97 -5.49
CA ILE A 55 -14.14 5.06 -4.59
C ILE A 55 -12.78 5.64 -4.95
N THR A 56 -12.68 6.95 -4.94
CA THR A 56 -11.44 7.67 -5.22
C THR A 56 -10.67 7.94 -3.94
N LEU A 57 -9.40 7.53 -3.90
CA LEU A 57 -8.54 7.68 -2.73
C LEU A 57 -7.39 8.66 -3.03
N LEU A 58 -7.08 9.52 -2.08
CA LEU A 58 -5.79 10.21 -2.07
C LEU A 58 -4.70 9.18 -1.72
N LYS A 59 -3.81 8.92 -2.65
CA LYS A 59 -2.71 7.96 -2.49
C LYS A 59 -1.39 8.69 -2.35
N VAL A 60 -0.82 8.67 -1.16
CA VAL A 60 0.40 9.40 -0.84
C VAL A 60 1.30 8.62 0.12
N LEU A 61 2.58 8.95 0.10
CA LEU A 61 3.50 8.63 1.18
C LEU A 61 3.44 9.70 2.26
N LEU A 62 3.54 9.31 3.54
CA LEU A 62 3.84 10.25 4.61
C LEU A 62 5.24 10.85 4.40
N SER A 63 6.19 10.02 3.99
CA SER A 63 7.54 10.43 3.60
C SER A 63 8.12 9.49 2.55
N ASN A 64 8.90 10.03 1.62
CA ASN A 64 9.76 9.24 0.72
C ASN A 64 11.22 9.20 1.18
N ALA A 65 11.59 9.84 2.29
CA ALA A 65 12.84 9.58 2.97
C ALA A 65 12.77 8.19 3.62
N CYS A 66 13.78 7.36 3.38
CA CYS A 66 13.80 5.98 3.86
C CYS A 66 15.20 5.62 4.33
N VAL A 67 15.30 4.95 5.50
CA VAL A 67 16.56 4.43 6.02
C VAL A 67 16.95 3.09 5.39
N TYR A 68 16.00 2.42 4.69
CA TYR A 68 16.25 1.15 4.02
C TYR A 68 16.85 1.36 2.62
N ASP A 69 17.58 0.35 2.16
CA ASP A 69 18.23 0.36 0.84
C ASP A 69 17.74 -0.77 -0.08
N CYS A 70 16.44 -0.94 -0.17
CA CYS A 70 15.82 -1.93 -1.06
C CYS A 70 16.20 -1.64 -2.52
N LYS A 71 16.90 -2.58 -3.19
CA LYS A 71 17.52 -2.37 -4.50
C LYS A 71 16.52 -2.00 -5.62
N TYR A 72 15.30 -2.48 -5.51
CA TYR A 72 14.20 -2.20 -6.46
C TYR A 72 13.47 -0.87 -6.23
N CYS A 73 13.76 -0.15 -5.13
CA CYS A 73 12.98 1.00 -4.71
C CYS A 73 13.63 2.33 -5.13
N VAL A 74 12.87 3.18 -5.81
CA VAL A 74 13.34 4.53 -6.18
C VAL A 74 13.63 5.40 -4.95
N ASN A 75 12.95 5.13 -3.83
CA ASN A 75 13.07 5.87 -2.58
C ASN A 75 14.10 5.27 -1.62
N ARG A 76 14.94 4.32 -2.07
CA ARG A 76 16.00 3.74 -1.23
C ARG A 76 16.98 4.81 -0.74
N ARG A 77 17.62 4.56 0.41
CA ARG A 77 18.53 5.51 1.04
C ARG A 77 19.64 6.02 0.11
N SER A 78 20.22 5.12 -0.69
CA SER A 78 21.36 5.43 -1.57
C SER A 78 20.99 6.14 -2.89
N ASN A 79 19.70 6.33 -3.20
CA ASN A 79 19.30 7.09 -4.37
C ASN A 79 19.24 8.59 -4.09
N ASP A 80 19.78 9.36 -5.00
CA ASP A 80 19.67 10.83 -5.00
C ASP A 80 18.32 11.24 -5.61
N THR A 81 17.26 11.16 -4.80
CA THR A 81 15.92 11.58 -5.16
C THR A 81 15.47 12.71 -4.26
N ARG A 82 14.67 13.64 -4.80
CA ARG A 82 14.10 14.73 -4.01
C ARG A 82 13.25 14.17 -2.87
N ARG A 83 13.59 14.53 -1.63
CA ARG A 83 12.95 14.01 -0.41
C ARG A 83 11.96 15.02 0.15
N ALA A 84 10.83 14.49 0.62
CA ALA A 84 9.81 15.25 1.33
C ALA A 84 9.19 14.41 2.44
N ALA A 85 8.60 15.09 3.41
CA ALA A 85 7.77 14.47 4.45
C ALA A 85 6.63 15.43 4.82
N PHE A 86 5.45 14.87 5.00
CA PHE A 86 4.36 15.57 5.66
C PHE A 86 4.51 15.47 7.17
N THR A 87 4.16 16.52 7.88
CA THR A 87 3.77 16.37 9.28
C THR A 87 2.42 15.66 9.35
N PRO A 88 2.08 14.97 10.46
CA PRO A 88 0.76 14.39 10.64
C PRO A 88 -0.39 15.36 10.41
N ARG A 89 -0.23 16.62 10.84
CA ARG A 89 -1.20 17.69 10.68
C ARG A 89 -1.38 18.10 9.21
N GLU A 90 -0.28 18.34 8.48
CA GLU A 90 -0.33 18.68 7.05
C GLU A 90 -1.06 17.61 6.24
N LEU A 91 -0.78 16.32 6.51
CA LEU A 91 -1.44 15.22 5.81
C LEU A 91 -2.94 15.17 6.11
N ALA A 92 -3.32 15.36 7.37
CA ALA A 92 -4.72 15.34 7.77
C ALA A 92 -5.49 16.51 7.13
N GLU A 93 -4.95 17.72 7.19
CA GLU A 93 -5.55 18.92 6.60
C GLU A 93 -5.69 18.81 5.08
N LEU A 94 -4.67 18.28 4.40
CA LEU A 94 -4.71 18.02 2.97
C LEU A 94 -5.83 17.03 2.62
N THR A 95 -5.91 15.92 3.36
CA THR A 95 -6.94 14.88 3.15
C THR A 95 -8.34 15.46 3.33
N ILE A 96 -8.58 16.20 4.41
CA ILE A 96 -9.89 16.85 4.67
C ILE A 96 -10.20 17.93 3.63
N GLY A 97 -9.20 18.69 3.20
CA GLY A 97 -9.36 19.70 2.15
C GLY A 97 -9.83 19.09 0.82
N PHE A 98 -9.28 17.94 0.43
CA PHE A 98 -9.67 17.24 -0.78
C PHE A 98 -11.03 16.54 -0.64
N PHE A 99 -11.30 15.95 0.54
CA PHE A 99 -12.59 15.33 0.82
C PHE A 99 -13.74 16.35 0.78
N ARG A 100 -13.59 17.51 1.42
CA ARG A 100 -14.63 18.58 1.41
C ARG A 100 -14.92 19.14 0.03
N ARG A 101 -13.96 19.03 -0.90
CA ARG A 101 -14.14 19.43 -2.30
C ARG A 101 -14.64 18.28 -3.19
N ASN A 102 -14.99 17.13 -2.62
CA ASN A 102 -15.43 15.93 -3.33
C ASN A 102 -14.40 15.40 -4.35
N TYR A 103 -13.10 15.64 -4.14
CA TYR A 103 -12.06 15.09 -5.00
C TYR A 103 -11.71 13.65 -4.63
N ILE A 104 -11.91 13.27 -3.38
CA ILE A 104 -11.62 11.96 -2.84
C ILE A 104 -12.72 11.51 -1.87
N GLU A 105 -12.83 10.20 -1.69
CA GLU A 105 -13.71 9.56 -0.72
C GLU A 105 -12.90 8.88 0.41
N GLY A 106 -11.58 8.83 0.28
CA GLY A 106 -10.73 8.22 1.28
C GLY A 106 -9.25 8.50 1.09
N LEU A 107 -8.44 7.86 1.94
CA LEU A 107 -6.99 7.97 1.99
C LEU A 107 -6.33 6.60 1.82
N PHE A 108 -5.32 6.51 0.95
CA PHE A 108 -4.36 5.41 0.94
C PHE A 108 -3.02 5.95 1.42
N LEU A 109 -2.61 5.52 2.61
CA LEU A 109 -1.40 5.98 3.28
C LEU A 109 -0.33 4.90 3.34
N SER A 110 0.84 5.21 2.82
CA SER A 110 2.07 4.45 3.03
C SER A 110 3.22 5.37 3.46
N SER A 111 4.41 4.85 3.64
CA SER A 111 5.60 5.66 3.95
C SER A 111 6.89 4.93 3.61
N GLY A 112 7.95 5.65 3.27
CA GLY A 112 9.31 5.22 3.53
C GLY A 112 9.55 5.16 5.03
N VAL A 113 10.52 4.36 5.46
CA VAL A 113 10.89 4.25 6.88
C VAL A 113 11.80 5.40 7.25
N LEU A 114 11.31 6.34 8.07
CA LEU A 114 12.04 7.56 8.44
C LEU A 114 13.25 7.25 9.31
N ARG A 115 13.10 7.13 10.59
CA ARG A 115 14.19 6.80 11.55
C ARG A 115 14.28 5.30 11.79
N ASP A 116 13.15 4.75 12.11
CA ASP A 116 12.91 3.35 12.43
C ASP A 116 11.42 3.02 12.14
N PRO A 117 11.04 1.73 12.15
CA PRO A 117 9.67 1.31 11.92
C PRO A 117 8.66 1.90 12.91
N ASP A 118 8.98 1.94 14.20
CA ASP A 118 8.09 2.39 15.25
C ASP A 118 7.81 3.89 15.14
N TYR A 119 8.85 4.71 15.00
CA TYR A 119 8.69 6.14 14.80
C TYR A 119 7.82 6.46 13.57
N THR A 120 8.05 5.73 12.47
CA THR A 120 7.27 5.93 11.23
C THR A 120 5.81 5.57 11.45
N MET A 121 5.54 4.44 12.10
CA MET A 121 4.17 4.02 12.44
C MET A 121 3.48 5.01 13.37
N GLU A 122 4.18 5.55 14.38
CA GLU A 122 3.64 6.58 15.26
C GLU A 122 3.21 7.84 14.49
N GLN A 123 4.03 8.31 13.53
CA GLN A 123 3.65 9.48 12.72
C GLN A 123 2.41 9.19 11.85
N MET A 124 2.31 7.99 11.27
CA MET A 124 1.13 7.56 10.52
C MET A 124 -0.11 7.51 11.43
N ILE A 125 0.00 6.89 12.61
CA ILE A 125 -1.07 6.79 13.60
C ILE A 125 -1.53 8.19 14.05
N ARG A 126 -0.60 9.12 14.30
CA ARG A 126 -0.93 10.51 14.65
C ARG A 126 -1.76 11.18 13.55
N ALA A 127 -1.38 11.01 12.28
CA ALA A 127 -2.16 11.56 11.17
C ALA A 127 -3.58 10.97 11.11
N LEU A 128 -3.72 9.65 11.29
CA LEU A 128 -5.02 9.00 11.28
C LEU A 128 -5.87 9.36 12.51
N ARG A 129 -5.26 9.56 13.68
CA ARG A 129 -5.99 10.06 14.87
C ARG A 129 -6.53 11.46 14.63
N ILE A 130 -5.74 12.38 14.09
CA ILE A 130 -6.22 13.73 13.74
C ILE A 130 -7.43 13.61 12.80
N LEU A 131 -7.36 12.73 11.78
CA LEU A 131 -8.48 12.52 10.88
C LEU A 131 -9.72 11.97 11.60
N ARG A 132 -9.59 10.89 12.37
CA ARG A 132 -10.71 10.20 13.00
C ARG A 132 -11.29 10.96 14.18
N GLU A 133 -10.45 11.52 15.05
CA GLU A 133 -10.85 12.09 16.33
C GLU A 133 -11.16 13.59 16.23
N GLU A 134 -10.27 14.39 15.59
CA GLU A 134 -10.45 15.84 15.49
C GLU A 134 -11.39 16.21 14.34
N TYR A 135 -11.15 15.69 13.12
CA TYR A 135 -11.97 15.99 11.95
C TYR A 135 -13.20 15.10 11.82
N ARG A 136 -13.35 14.05 12.64
CA ARG A 136 -14.43 13.05 12.58
C ARG A 136 -14.61 12.50 11.16
N PHE A 137 -13.49 12.28 10.49
CA PHE A 137 -13.46 11.77 9.12
C PHE A 137 -13.97 10.33 9.07
N ASN A 138 -15.08 10.11 8.37
CA ASN A 138 -15.70 8.80 8.18
C ASN A 138 -15.43 8.21 6.79
N GLY A 139 -14.50 8.78 6.01
CA GLY A 139 -14.08 8.23 4.72
C GLY A 139 -13.20 6.99 4.88
N TYR A 140 -13.06 6.25 3.79
CA TYR A 140 -12.26 5.02 3.77
C TYR A 140 -10.77 5.30 3.98
N ILE A 141 -10.13 4.53 4.84
CA ILE A 141 -8.68 4.60 5.07
C ILE A 141 -8.04 3.24 4.84
N HIS A 142 -7.12 3.18 3.88
CA HIS A 142 -6.20 2.07 3.69
C HIS A 142 -4.81 2.49 4.14
N ALA A 143 -4.23 1.82 5.12
CA ALA A 143 -2.89 2.10 5.60
C ALA A 143 -1.95 0.92 5.42
N LYS A 144 -0.70 1.20 5.03
CA LYS A 144 0.36 0.20 4.97
C LYS A 144 1.09 0.16 6.31
N ALA A 145 0.98 -0.96 7.02
CA ALA A 145 1.78 -1.18 8.21
C ALA A 145 3.27 -1.37 7.83
N ILE A 146 4.13 -0.74 8.60
CA ILE A 146 5.58 -0.79 8.40
C ILE A 146 6.11 -2.13 8.95
N PRO A 147 6.80 -2.94 8.14
CA PRO A 147 7.43 -4.17 8.60
C PRO A 147 8.42 -3.91 9.75
N GLY A 148 8.33 -4.72 10.80
CA GLY A 148 9.19 -4.60 11.98
C GLY A 148 8.70 -3.66 13.06
N ALA A 149 7.57 -2.95 12.85
CA ALA A 149 6.96 -2.13 13.89
C ALA A 149 6.39 -2.97 15.05
N ALA A 150 6.37 -2.37 16.24
CA ALA A 150 5.87 -2.99 17.46
C ALA A 150 4.41 -3.44 17.31
N PRO A 151 4.01 -4.59 17.91
CA PRO A 151 2.65 -5.13 17.82
C PRO A 151 1.57 -4.15 18.25
N GLU A 152 1.83 -3.35 19.26
CA GLU A 152 0.93 -2.34 19.80
C GLU A 152 0.60 -1.25 18.78
N LEU A 153 1.59 -0.86 17.97
CA LEU A 153 1.42 0.12 16.92
C LEU A 153 0.61 -0.47 15.73
N VAL A 154 0.85 -1.73 15.40
CA VAL A 154 0.03 -2.44 14.39
C VAL A 154 -1.42 -2.51 14.84
N HIS A 155 -1.66 -2.79 16.12
CA HIS A 155 -3.01 -2.81 16.70
C HIS A 155 -3.67 -1.42 16.66
N GLN A 156 -2.97 -0.38 17.09
CA GLN A 156 -3.49 0.99 17.05
C GLN A 156 -3.84 1.43 15.61
N LEU A 157 -2.98 1.11 14.64
CA LEU A 157 -3.24 1.41 13.24
C LEU A 157 -4.51 0.70 12.74
N GLY A 158 -4.72 -0.56 13.14
CA GLY A 158 -5.89 -1.35 12.77
C GLY A 158 -7.22 -0.83 13.31
N LEU A 159 -7.21 -0.15 14.46
CA LEU A 159 -8.39 0.52 15.02
C LEU A 159 -8.77 1.81 14.25
N LEU A 160 -7.83 2.41 13.53
CA LEU A 160 -8.02 3.67 12.80
C LEU A 160 -8.27 3.48 11.32
N ALA A 161 -7.80 2.38 10.74
CA ALA A 161 -7.88 2.09 9.30
C ALA A 161 -8.96 1.07 8.98
N ASP A 162 -9.60 1.22 7.82
CA ASP A 162 -10.58 0.24 7.33
C ASP A 162 -9.89 -0.98 6.75
N ARG A 163 -8.75 -0.80 6.08
CA ARG A 163 -7.90 -1.87 5.55
C ARG A 163 -6.45 -1.66 5.92
N LEU A 164 -5.79 -2.76 6.27
CA LEU A 164 -4.34 -2.78 6.42
C LEU A 164 -3.68 -3.57 5.29
N SER A 165 -2.46 -3.21 4.96
CA SER A 165 -1.60 -4.03 4.10
C SER A 165 -0.19 -4.09 4.64
N VAL A 166 0.46 -5.23 4.42
CA VAL A 166 1.88 -5.44 4.65
C VAL A 166 2.43 -6.08 3.39
N ASN A 167 3.36 -5.42 2.72
CA ASN A 167 3.89 -5.96 1.47
C ASN A 167 4.81 -7.14 1.72
N ILE A 168 4.56 -8.28 1.03
CA ILE A 168 5.48 -9.42 1.01
C ILE A 168 6.74 -9.12 0.19
N GLU A 169 6.63 -8.16 -0.72
CA GLU A 169 7.64 -7.66 -1.65
C GLU A 169 8.08 -8.72 -2.68
N LEU A 170 8.81 -9.74 -2.27
CA LEU A 170 9.41 -10.74 -3.14
C LEU A 170 8.96 -12.14 -2.78
N PRO A 171 8.85 -13.06 -3.78
CA PRO A 171 8.33 -14.41 -3.57
C PRO A 171 9.20 -15.23 -2.64
N SER A 172 10.51 -15.21 -2.85
CA SER A 172 11.48 -16.03 -2.12
C SER A 172 12.19 -15.27 -1.01
N GLN A 173 12.63 -16.00 0.00
CA GLN A 173 13.50 -15.44 1.05
C GLN A 173 14.86 -15.02 0.49
N GLN A 174 15.40 -15.79 -0.45
CA GLN A 174 16.66 -15.49 -1.11
C GLN A 174 16.57 -14.16 -1.88
N GLY A 175 15.50 -13.96 -2.66
CA GLY A 175 15.23 -12.71 -3.35
C GLY A 175 15.10 -11.54 -2.38
N LEU A 176 14.38 -11.74 -1.26
CA LEU A 176 14.23 -10.70 -0.24
C LEU A 176 15.58 -10.32 0.38
N GLN A 177 16.42 -11.27 0.74
CA GLN A 177 17.75 -11.01 1.30
C GLN A 177 18.67 -10.28 0.30
N ALA A 178 18.61 -10.66 -0.98
CA ALA A 178 19.43 -10.04 -2.02
C ALA A 178 18.98 -8.60 -2.34
N LEU A 179 17.68 -8.36 -2.46
CA LEU A 179 17.13 -7.10 -2.95
C LEU A 179 16.60 -6.14 -1.87
N ALA A 180 16.30 -6.63 -0.68
CA ALA A 180 15.83 -5.85 0.45
C ALA A 180 16.48 -6.30 1.77
N PRO A 181 17.81 -6.14 1.91
CA PRO A 181 18.58 -6.69 3.03
C PRO A 181 18.15 -6.18 4.41
N ASP A 182 17.56 -4.98 4.46
CA ASP A 182 17.04 -4.39 5.70
C ASP A 182 15.69 -4.98 6.15
N LYS A 183 15.08 -5.88 5.35
CA LYS A 183 13.79 -6.52 5.64
C LYS A 183 13.98 -8.02 5.89
N THR A 184 13.39 -8.51 6.97
CA THR A 184 13.33 -9.96 7.23
C THR A 184 11.95 -10.51 6.92
N ARG A 185 11.87 -11.79 6.56
CA ARG A 185 10.60 -12.47 6.34
C ARG A 185 9.71 -12.41 7.59
N GLU A 186 10.32 -12.55 8.76
CA GLU A 186 9.62 -12.47 10.04
C GLU A 186 9.03 -11.08 10.28
N ALA A 187 9.81 -10.01 10.04
CA ALA A 187 9.34 -8.63 10.18
C ALA A 187 8.11 -8.31 9.30
N ILE A 188 7.97 -9.02 8.16
CA ILE A 188 6.82 -8.90 7.27
C ILE A 188 5.65 -9.78 7.72
N LEU A 189 5.90 -11.04 8.06
CA LEU A 189 4.84 -12.02 8.34
C LEU A 189 4.22 -11.84 9.73
N ARG A 190 4.99 -11.35 10.71
CA ARG A 190 4.48 -11.11 12.07
C ARG A 190 3.33 -10.11 12.10
N PRO A 191 3.42 -8.90 11.52
CA PRO A 191 2.28 -7.99 11.47
C PRO A 191 1.09 -8.55 10.68
N MET A 192 1.30 -9.36 9.62
CA MET A 192 0.20 -10.01 8.92
C MET A 192 -0.57 -10.97 9.85
N GLY A 193 0.14 -11.71 10.72
CA GLY A 193 -0.46 -12.55 11.76
C GLY A 193 -1.29 -11.73 12.76
N LEU A 194 -0.71 -10.64 13.27
CA LEU A 194 -1.38 -9.74 14.21
C LEU A 194 -2.66 -9.13 13.63
N ILE A 195 -2.63 -8.72 12.35
CA ILE A 195 -3.80 -8.17 11.67
C ILE A 195 -4.89 -9.23 11.50
N ARG A 196 -4.54 -10.47 11.13
CA ARG A 196 -5.47 -11.59 11.04
C ARG A 196 -6.17 -11.84 12.38
N ASP A 197 -5.38 -11.91 13.46
CA ASP A 197 -5.88 -12.25 14.78
C ASP A 197 -6.73 -11.11 15.37
N GLY A 198 -6.29 -9.85 15.22
CA GLY A 198 -7.04 -8.66 15.62
C GLY A 198 -8.39 -8.53 14.87
N ALA A 199 -8.41 -8.81 13.57
CA ALA A 199 -9.65 -8.80 12.80
C ALA A 199 -10.60 -9.93 13.21
N ALA A 200 -10.07 -11.12 13.52
CA ALA A 200 -10.88 -12.24 14.01
C ALA A 200 -11.45 -11.97 15.41
N GLN A 201 -10.63 -11.43 16.30
CA GLN A 201 -11.04 -11.03 17.65
C GLN A 201 -12.13 -9.96 17.60
N SER A 202 -11.90 -8.87 16.87
CA SER A 202 -12.89 -7.79 16.73
C SER A 202 -14.23 -8.31 16.20
N LYS A 203 -14.22 -9.20 15.20
CA LYS A 203 -15.44 -9.82 14.69
C LYS A 203 -16.17 -10.65 15.76
N ALA A 204 -15.45 -11.41 16.57
CA ALA A 204 -16.03 -12.20 17.66
C ALA A 204 -16.58 -11.33 18.79
N GLU A 205 -15.90 -10.22 19.12
CA GLU A 205 -16.35 -9.26 20.12
C GLU A 205 -17.61 -8.51 19.67
N LEU A 206 -17.70 -8.11 18.40
CA LEU A 206 -18.89 -7.45 17.84
C LEU A 206 -20.16 -8.32 17.88
N VAL A 207 -20.02 -9.65 17.88
CA VAL A 207 -21.15 -10.56 18.07
C VAL A 207 -21.70 -10.48 19.50
N LYS A 208 -20.80 -10.26 20.49
CA LYS A 208 -21.14 -10.20 21.92
C LYS A 208 -21.49 -8.79 22.38
N TYR A 209 -20.78 -7.80 21.87
CA TYR A 209 -20.86 -6.41 22.32
C TYR A 209 -21.03 -5.47 21.12
N ARG A 210 -22.22 -4.90 20.98
CA ARG A 210 -22.59 -4.02 19.84
C ARG A 210 -21.64 -2.84 19.61
N HIS A 211 -20.99 -2.36 20.66
CA HIS A 211 -20.10 -1.19 20.62
C HIS A 211 -18.62 -1.56 20.77
N ALA A 212 -18.26 -2.83 20.56
CA ALA A 212 -16.86 -3.22 20.54
C ALA A 212 -16.08 -2.46 19.46
N PRO A 213 -14.80 -2.13 19.70
CA PRO A 213 -13.96 -1.46 18.71
C PRO A 213 -13.84 -2.28 17.43
N VAL A 214 -14.00 -1.61 16.31
CA VAL A 214 -13.87 -2.23 14.97
C VAL A 214 -12.41 -2.19 14.56
N PHE A 215 -11.86 -3.34 14.20
CA PHE A 215 -10.47 -3.47 13.76
C PHE A 215 -10.41 -3.87 12.29
N ALA A 216 -9.84 -3.02 11.43
CA ALA A 216 -9.61 -3.25 10.01
C ALA A 216 -10.76 -4.00 9.30
N PRO A 217 -11.99 -3.47 9.27
CA PRO A 217 -13.19 -4.19 8.84
C PRO A 217 -13.14 -4.66 7.39
N ALA A 218 -12.40 -3.98 6.52
CA ALA A 218 -12.15 -4.40 5.14
C ALA A 218 -11.00 -5.43 5.02
N GLY A 219 -10.43 -5.87 6.17
CA GLY A 219 -9.41 -6.90 6.23
C GLY A 219 -8.03 -6.44 5.78
N GLN A 220 -7.20 -7.41 5.41
CA GLN A 220 -5.83 -7.15 4.97
C GLN A 220 -5.54 -7.57 3.53
N SER A 221 -4.52 -6.95 2.96
CA SER A 221 -3.97 -7.28 1.65
C SER A 221 -2.45 -7.25 1.67
N THR A 222 -1.84 -7.74 0.60
CA THR A 222 -0.39 -7.68 0.39
C THR A 222 -0.07 -7.36 -1.06
N GLN A 223 1.16 -6.96 -1.33
CA GLN A 223 1.69 -6.77 -2.68
C GLN A 223 2.97 -7.56 -2.87
N LEU A 224 3.14 -8.10 -4.07
CA LEU A 224 4.27 -8.90 -4.51
C LEU A 224 4.78 -8.39 -5.85
N ILE A 225 6.08 -8.20 -5.95
CA ILE A 225 6.75 -7.75 -7.17
C ILE A 225 7.03 -8.98 -8.04
N VAL A 226 6.65 -8.90 -9.32
CA VAL A 226 6.80 -9.96 -10.31
C VAL A 226 7.86 -9.57 -11.34
N GLY A 227 8.87 -10.42 -11.51
CA GLY A 227 9.92 -10.21 -12.52
C GLY A 227 11.11 -9.38 -12.04
N ALA A 228 11.22 -9.07 -10.75
CA ALA A 228 12.47 -8.56 -10.16
C ALA A 228 13.48 -9.68 -9.83
N THR A 229 12.99 -10.91 -9.73
CA THR A 229 13.74 -12.14 -9.46
C THR A 229 13.30 -13.25 -10.42
N ASP A 230 14.09 -14.33 -10.53
CA ASP A 230 13.81 -15.49 -11.38
C ASP A 230 12.82 -16.49 -10.77
N ASP A 231 12.07 -16.07 -9.75
CA ASP A 231 11.06 -16.91 -9.12
C ASP A 231 10.01 -17.37 -10.14
N SER A 232 9.71 -18.69 -10.15
CA SER A 232 8.73 -19.27 -11.07
C SER A 232 7.29 -18.91 -10.70
N ASP A 233 6.39 -18.90 -11.69
CA ASP A 233 4.96 -18.68 -11.46
C ASP A 233 4.36 -19.70 -10.51
N ARG A 234 4.80 -20.96 -10.59
CA ARG A 234 4.42 -22.02 -9.65
C ARG A 234 4.75 -21.63 -8.20
N HIS A 235 5.97 -21.10 -7.95
CA HIS A 235 6.36 -20.65 -6.61
C HIS A 235 5.48 -19.49 -6.15
N ILE A 236 5.25 -18.51 -7.01
CA ILE A 236 4.40 -17.34 -6.72
C ILE A 236 2.98 -17.78 -6.37
N LEU A 237 2.38 -18.69 -7.13
CA LEU A 237 1.02 -19.17 -6.90
C LEU A 237 0.90 -19.98 -5.60
N HIS A 238 1.84 -20.87 -5.30
CA HIS A 238 1.87 -21.60 -4.02
C HIS A 238 2.05 -20.67 -2.81
N LEU A 239 2.93 -19.66 -2.95
CA LEU A 239 3.07 -18.65 -1.91
C LEU A 239 1.75 -17.90 -1.71
N THR A 240 1.12 -17.48 -2.79
CA THR A 240 -0.16 -16.75 -2.78
C THR A 240 -1.26 -17.56 -2.09
N GLU A 241 -1.42 -18.84 -2.45
CA GLU A 241 -2.36 -19.76 -1.80
C GLU A 241 -2.10 -19.86 -0.29
N SER A 242 -0.83 -20.04 0.09
CA SER A 242 -0.42 -20.10 1.49
C SER A 242 -0.76 -18.81 2.25
N LEU A 243 -0.57 -17.65 1.62
CA LEU A 243 -0.90 -16.34 2.20
C LEU A 243 -2.41 -16.19 2.40
N TYR A 244 -3.24 -16.55 1.43
CA TYR A 244 -4.70 -16.53 1.57
C TYR A 244 -5.15 -17.43 2.73
N ARG A 245 -4.70 -18.67 2.78
CA ARG A 245 -5.09 -19.64 3.81
C ARG A 245 -4.61 -19.25 5.19
N LYS A 246 -3.32 -18.91 5.34
CA LYS A 246 -2.68 -18.68 6.63
C LYS A 246 -3.05 -17.32 7.24
N TYR A 247 -3.13 -16.27 6.43
CA TYR A 247 -3.31 -14.91 6.91
C TYR A 247 -4.70 -14.34 6.60
N ARG A 248 -5.59 -15.13 5.97
CA ARG A 248 -6.96 -14.71 5.60
C ARG A 248 -6.96 -13.40 4.82
N LEU A 249 -6.05 -13.28 3.86
CA LEU A 249 -5.96 -12.09 3.02
C LEU A 249 -7.24 -11.90 2.22
N LYS A 250 -7.61 -10.65 1.99
CA LYS A 250 -8.66 -10.30 1.04
C LYS A 250 -8.13 -10.22 -0.38
N ARG A 251 -6.84 -9.84 -0.54
CA ARG A 251 -6.21 -9.76 -1.86
C ARG A 251 -4.69 -9.83 -1.77
N VAL A 252 -4.10 -10.52 -2.73
CA VAL A 252 -2.69 -10.42 -3.10
C VAL A 252 -2.61 -9.59 -4.37
N PHE A 253 -1.88 -8.47 -4.34
CA PHE A 253 -1.61 -7.65 -5.51
C PHE A 253 -0.29 -8.09 -6.13
N TYR A 254 -0.31 -8.40 -7.41
CA TYR A 254 0.88 -8.57 -8.22
C TYR A 254 1.25 -7.23 -8.84
N SER A 255 2.53 -6.93 -8.91
CA SER A 255 3.05 -5.72 -9.53
C SER A 255 4.22 -6.09 -10.43
N ALA A 256 4.04 -5.95 -11.73
CA ALA A 256 5.14 -6.13 -12.67
C ALA A 256 6.28 -5.18 -12.31
N TYR A 257 7.49 -5.72 -12.19
CA TYR A 257 8.66 -4.91 -11.90
C TYR A 257 8.91 -3.90 -13.02
N VAL A 258 8.99 -2.64 -12.65
CA VAL A 258 9.38 -1.55 -13.55
C VAL A 258 10.83 -1.18 -13.22
N PRO A 259 11.79 -1.39 -14.14
CA PRO A 259 13.17 -0.99 -13.91
C PRO A 259 13.28 0.53 -13.77
N VAL A 260 13.69 0.99 -12.61
CA VAL A 260 13.86 2.42 -12.26
C VAL A 260 15.22 2.73 -11.68
N VAL A 261 16.00 1.69 -11.41
CA VAL A 261 17.31 1.76 -10.78
C VAL A 261 18.24 0.78 -11.48
N GLU A 262 19.42 1.23 -11.87
CA GLU A 262 20.45 0.35 -12.37
C GLU A 262 21.09 -0.44 -11.23
N ASN A 263 21.05 -1.76 -11.33
CA ASN A 263 21.64 -2.66 -10.34
C ASN A 263 21.88 -4.04 -10.96
N SER A 264 23.05 -4.62 -10.71
CA SER A 264 23.45 -5.94 -11.28
C SER A 264 22.57 -7.11 -10.84
N LEU A 265 21.81 -6.97 -9.75
CA LEU A 265 20.90 -7.98 -9.23
C LEU A 265 19.45 -7.84 -9.77
N LEU A 266 19.21 -6.86 -10.62
CA LEU A 266 17.90 -6.52 -11.16
C LEU A 266 17.94 -6.54 -12.69
N PRO A 267 16.80 -6.74 -13.35
CA PRO A 267 16.69 -6.55 -14.80
C PRO A 267 17.17 -5.16 -15.23
N SER A 268 17.81 -5.08 -16.41
CA SER A 268 18.33 -3.82 -16.95
C SER A 268 17.22 -2.78 -17.16
N LEU A 269 17.59 -1.51 -17.22
CA LEU A 269 16.63 -0.39 -17.41
C LEU A 269 15.82 -0.51 -18.70
N ASP A 270 16.36 -1.18 -19.74
CA ASP A 270 15.68 -1.40 -21.02
C ASP A 270 14.69 -2.58 -20.97
N THR A 271 14.66 -3.34 -19.88
CA THR A 271 13.76 -4.49 -19.74
C THR A 271 12.32 -4.01 -19.62
N LYS A 272 11.46 -4.48 -20.50
CA LYS A 272 10.02 -4.16 -20.42
C LYS A 272 9.39 -4.86 -19.22
N PRO A 273 8.55 -4.13 -18.42
CA PRO A 273 7.82 -4.74 -17.33
C PRO A 273 6.99 -5.95 -17.77
N PRO A 274 6.98 -7.07 -17.05
CA PRO A 274 6.30 -8.30 -17.45
C PRO A 274 4.77 -8.23 -17.21
N LEU A 275 4.10 -7.26 -17.84
CA LEU A 275 2.66 -7.00 -17.64
C LEU A 275 1.78 -8.20 -18.00
N LEU A 276 2.14 -8.97 -19.05
CA LEU A 276 1.39 -10.16 -19.42
C LEU A 276 1.50 -11.24 -18.34
N ARG A 277 2.68 -11.40 -17.72
CA ARG A 277 2.91 -12.35 -16.63
C ARG A 277 2.10 -11.95 -15.39
N GLU A 278 2.12 -10.67 -15.03
CA GLU A 278 1.27 -10.11 -13.97
C GLU A 278 -0.21 -10.45 -14.22
N HIS A 279 -0.69 -10.16 -15.41
CA HIS A 279 -2.09 -10.43 -15.80
C HIS A 279 -2.43 -11.93 -15.72
N ARG A 280 -1.55 -12.83 -16.16
CA ARG A 280 -1.75 -14.28 -16.09
C ARG A 280 -1.77 -14.79 -14.66
N LEU A 281 -0.95 -14.23 -13.77
CA LEU A 281 -0.99 -14.54 -12.34
C LEU A 281 -2.33 -14.14 -11.70
N TYR A 282 -2.88 -12.96 -12.06
CA TYR A 282 -4.23 -12.60 -11.63
C TYR A 282 -5.30 -13.54 -12.14
N GLN A 283 -5.23 -13.96 -13.40
CA GLN A 283 -6.17 -14.95 -13.97
C GLN A 283 -6.09 -16.29 -13.23
N ALA A 284 -4.88 -16.80 -12.98
CA ALA A 284 -4.69 -18.03 -12.21
C ALA A 284 -5.22 -17.89 -10.78
N CYS A 285 -5.03 -16.73 -10.14
CA CYS A 285 -5.53 -16.49 -8.80
C CYS A 285 -7.07 -16.52 -8.71
N LEU A 286 -7.77 -16.09 -9.75
CA LEU A 286 -9.23 -16.19 -9.80
C LEU A 286 -9.73 -17.63 -9.76
N LEU A 287 -9.01 -18.58 -10.37
CA LEU A 287 -9.37 -20.01 -10.32
C LEU A 287 -9.30 -20.56 -8.89
N TYR A 288 -8.34 -20.12 -8.09
CA TYR A 288 -8.24 -20.54 -6.68
C TYR A 288 -9.31 -19.91 -5.78
N THR A 289 -9.82 -18.74 -6.13
CA THR A 289 -10.80 -18.02 -5.30
C THR A 289 -12.23 -18.34 -5.67
N SER A 290 -12.51 -18.79 -6.89
CA SER A 290 -13.84 -19.21 -7.34
C SER A 290 -14.26 -20.58 -6.81
N ASP A 291 -13.29 -21.48 -6.55
CA ASP A 291 -13.54 -22.80 -5.97
C ASP A 291 -13.56 -22.82 -4.43
N ALA A 292 -13.32 -21.65 -3.80
CA ALA A 292 -13.29 -21.49 -2.35
C ALA A 292 -14.53 -20.73 -1.81
N ALA A 293 -15.53 -20.52 -2.63
CA ALA A 293 -16.80 -19.89 -2.27
C ALA A 293 -17.88 -20.91 -1.90
#